data_c30828f38511942ca14194c23d09276c
#
_entry.id   c30828f38511942ca14194c23d09276c
#
_cell.length_a   1.000
_cell.length_b   1.000
_cell.length_c   1.000
_cell.angle_alpha   90.00
_cell.angle_beta   90.00
_cell.angle_gamma   90.00
#
_symmetry.space_group_name_H-M   'P 1'
#
loop_
_entity.id
_entity.type
_entity.pdbx_description
1 polymer ?
#
loop_
_entity_poly.entity_id
_entity_poly.type
_entity_poly.pdbx_seq_one_letter_code
_entity_poly.pdbx_strand_id
1 'polypeptide(L)'
;MERVCFVGRVRAERLQEYRGRHETVWPEMLAALHDAGWGNYSLFLTQDGLLIGYLETVDYQAALDGMARTAVNGRWQAEMAPYFAELDGRPPDQGFQRIAEIFHLD
;
A
#
# COMPACT_ATOMS: atom_id res chain seq x y z
N MET A 1 18.66 4.37 -3.52
CA MET A 1 17.38 4.05 -2.83
C MET A 1 16.28 4.87 -3.47
N GLU A 2 15.22 4.19 -3.91
CA GLU A 2 14.08 4.89 -4.47
C GLU A 2 13.18 5.41 -3.36
N ARG A 3 12.69 6.64 -3.53
CA ARG A 3 11.59 7.16 -2.72
C ARG A 3 10.35 7.05 -3.57
N VAL A 4 9.34 6.36 -3.07
CA VAL A 4 8.15 6.02 -3.85
C VAL A 4 6.92 6.59 -3.16
N CYS A 5 6.11 7.32 -3.92
CA CYS A 5 4.80 7.77 -3.47
C CYS A 5 3.75 7.20 -4.41
N PHE A 6 2.67 6.66 -3.84
CA PHE A 6 1.56 6.17 -4.64
C PHE A 6 0.23 6.62 -4.06
N VAL A 7 -0.81 6.58 -4.88
CA VAL A 7 -2.15 6.95 -4.45
C VAL A 7 -3.15 5.87 -4.83
N GLY A 8 -4.21 5.79 -4.03
CA GLY A 8 -5.35 4.93 -4.27
C GLY A 8 -6.61 5.60 -3.74
N ARG A 9 -7.75 4.98 -3.97
CA ARG A 9 -9.03 5.55 -3.56
C ARG A 9 -9.79 4.56 -2.68
N VAL A 10 -9.95 4.92 -1.40
CA VAL A 10 -10.76 4.15 -0.45
C VAL A 10 -12.20 4.67 -0.54
N ARG A 11 -13.17 3.76 -0.49
CA ARG A 11 -14.58 4.13 -0.51
C ARG A 11 -14.91 4.98 0.69
N ALA A 12 -15.55 6.14 0.44
CA ALA A 12 -15.81 7.12 1.50
C ALA A 12 -16.64 6.53 2.65
N GLU A 13 -17.57 5.63 2.35
CA GLU A 13 -18.43 5.00 3.35
C GLU A 13 -17.72 3.95 4.19
N ARG A 14 -16.46 3.62 3.88
CA ARG A 14 -15.71 2.57 4.57
C ARG A 14 -14.41 3.06 5.20
N LEU A 15 -14.23 4.36 5.30
CA LEU A 15 -12.97 4.93 5.82
C LEU A 15 -12.64 4.49 7.23
N GLN A 16 -13.64 4.47 8.13
CA GLN A 16 -13.39 4.09 9.53
C GLN A 16 -12.98 2.63 9.67
N GLU A 17 -13.62 1.75 8.93
CA GLU A 17 -13.25 0.34 8.92
C GLU A 17 -11.83 0.16 8.40
N TYR A 18 -11.48 0.86 7.32
CA TYR A 18 -10.16 0.77 6.72
C TYR A 18 -9.08 1.23 7.70
N ARG A 19 -9.31 2.33 8.42
CA ARG A 19 -8.40 2.80 9.46
C ARG A 19 -8.23 1.78 10.56
N GLY A 20 -9.33 1.19 11.02
CA GLY A 20 -9.31 0.19 12.09
C GLY A 20 -8.49 -1.03 11.71
N ARG A 21 -8.56 -1.47 10.45
CA ARG A 21 -7.77 -2.62 9.97
C ARG A 21 -6.27 -2.34 10.03
N HIS A 22 -5.85 -1.08 9.95
CA HIS A 22 -4.44 -0.70 9.98
C HIS A 22 -3.90 -0.41 11.38
N GLU A 23 -4.75 -0.44 12.41
CA GLU A 23 -4.29 -0.33 13.79
C GLU A 23 -3.58 -1.61 14.23
N THR A 24 -3.94 -2.74 13.64
CA THR A 24 -3.35 -4.05 13.95
C THR A 24 -3.10 -4.83 12.67
N VAL A 25 -2.12 -4.37 11.89
CA VAL A 25 -1.68 -5.12 10.71
C VAL A 25 -1.06 -6.43 11.16
N TRP A 26 -1.36 -7.52 10.46
CA TRP A 26 -0.88 -8.84 10.83
C TRP A 26 0.65 -8.89 10.94
N PRO A 27 1.20 -9.49 12.02
CA PRO A 27 2.66 -9.61 12.16
C PRO A 27 3.34 -10.28 10.97
N GLU A 28 2.72 -11.29 10.38
CA GLU A 28 3.24 -11.95 9.17
C GLU A 28 3.33 -11.00 7.99
N MET A 29 2.36 -10.08 7.86
CA MET A 29 2.35 -9.10 6.79
C MET A 29 3.48 -8.09 6.97
N LEU A 30 3.69 -7.63 8.20
CA LEU A 30 4.79 -6.72 8.53
C LEU A 30 6.14 -7.35 8.22
N ALA A 31 6.31 -8.62 8.58
CA ALA A 31 7.55 -9.34 8.30
C ALA A 31 7.76 -9.51 6.80
N ALA A 32 6.71 -9.82 6.05
CA ALA A 32 6.79 -9.96 4.60
C ALA A 32 7.21 -8.66 3.92
N LEU A 33 6.62 -7.54 4.34
CA LEU A 33 6.99 -6.23 3.80
C LEU A 33 8.46 -5.92 4.05
N HIS A 34 8.93 -6.14 5.27
CA HIS A 34 10.34 -5.94 5.62
C HIS A 34 11.25 -6.80 4.75
N ASP A 35 10.92 -8.10 4.63
CA ASP A 35 11.76 -9.04 3.88
C ASP A 35 11.76 -8.75 2.38
N ALA A 36 10.68 -8.18 1.86
CA ALA A 36 10.59 -7.81 0.45
C ALA A 36 11.26 -6.45 0.14
N GLY A 37 11.82 -5.79 1.16
CA GLY A 37 12.58 -4.56 0.97
C GLY A 37 11.77 -3.27 1.12
N TRP A 38 10.59 -3.34 1.73
CA TRP A 38 9.78 -2.15 2.02
C TRP A 38 10.31 -1.50 3.30
N GLY A 39 10.79 -0.26 3.20
CA GLY A 39 11.32 0.47 4.33
C GLY A 39 10.68 1.85 4.45
N ASN A 40 10.70 2.39 5.65
CA ASN A 40 10.14 3.71 5.96
C ASN A 40 8.78 3.92 5.31
N TYR A 41 7.91 2.92 5.43
CA TYR A 41 6.63 2.85 4.76
C TYR A 41 5.54 3.45 5.61
N SER A 42 4.86 4.46 5.08
CA SER A 42 3.75 5.14 5.76
C SER A 42 2.56 5.28 4.82
N LEU A 43 1.37 5.18 5.40
CA LEU A 43 0.12 5.42 4.68
C LEU A 43 -0.56 6.62 5.31
N PHE A 44 -1.10 7.49 4.45
CA PHE A 44 -1.88 8.65 4.86
C PHE A 44 -3.24 8.58 4.17
N LEU A 45 -4.29 8.98 4.88
CA LEU A 45 -5.65 8.89 4.36
C LEU A 45 -6.38 10.20 4.58
N THR A 46 -6.87 10.80 3.50
CA THR A 46 -7.67 12.03 3.60
C THR A 46 -9.11 11.70 4.01
N GLN A 47 -9.84 12.74 4.43
CA GLN A 47 -11.22 12.55 4.87
C GLN A 47 -12.17 12.16 3.73
N ASP A 48 -11.79 12.42 2.50
CA ASP A 48 -12.60 12.05 1.33
C ASP A 48 -12.16 10.74 0.66
N GLY A 49 -11.17 10.04 1.25
CA GLY A 49 -10.80 8.70 0.78
C GLY A 49 -9.58 8.61 -0.10
N LEU A 50 -8.82 9.69 -0.28
CA LEU A 50 -7.54 9.57 -0.99
C LEU A 50 -6.52 8.92 -0.07
N LEU A 51 -6.01 7.77 -0.48
CA LEU A 51 -4.93 7.07 0.21
C LEU A 51 -3.60 7.47 -0.43
N ILE A 52 -2.65 7.88 0.39
CA ILE A 52 -1.32 8.26 -0.04
C ILE A 52 -0.32 7.36 0.67
N GLY A 53 0.50 6.64 -0.08
CA GLY A 53 1.54 5.79 0.48
C GLY A 53 2.92 6.32 0.14
N TYR A 54 3.84 6.22 1.08
CA TYR A 54 5.24 6.57 0.89
C TYR A 54 6.12 5.45 1.41
N LEU A 55 7.11 5.05 0.62
CA LEU A 55 8.09 4.07 1.07
C LEU A 55 9.46 4.35 0.46
N GLU A 56 10.47 3.75 1.06
CA GLU A 56 11.83 3.76 0.54
C GLU A 56 12.26 2.33 0.28
N THR A 57 12.86 2.08 -0.86
CA THR A 57 13.28 0.74 -1.24
C THR A 57 14.42 0.81 -2.25
N VAL A 58 15.19 -0.25 -2.35
CA VAL A 58 16.28 -0.33 -3.32
C VAL A 58 15.73 -0.41 -4.75
N ASP A 59 14.66 -1.19 -4.94
CA ASP A 59 14.04 -1.40 -6.25
C ASP A 59 12.55 -1.66 -6.03
N TYR A 60 11.72 -0.69 -6.43
CA TYR A 60 10.29 -0.77 -6.17
C TYR A 60 9.63 -1.94 -6.89
N GLN A 61 10.01 -2.20 -8.14
CA GLN A 61 9.43 -3.32 -8.88
C GLN A 61 9.78 -4.65 -8.21
N ALA A 62 11.02 -4.81 -7.76
CA ALA A 62 11.43 -6.00 -7.04
C ALA A 62 10.68 -6.13 -5.70
N ALA A 63 10.42 -5.02 -5.03
CA ALA A 63 9.66 -5.01 -3.78
C ALA A 63 8.21 -5.45 -4.00
N LEU A 64 7.59 -4.98 -5.08
CA LEU A 64 6.23 -5.41 -5.46
C LEU A 64 6.22 -6.91 -5.81
N ASP A 65 7.18 -7.35 -6.60
CA ASP A 65 7.28 -8.75 -7.03
C ASP A 65 7.51 -9.67 -5.84
N GLY A 66 8.33 -9.24 -4.88
CA GLY A 66 8.58 -9.99 -3.66
C GLY A 66 7.30 -10.21 -2.85
N MET A 67 6.49 -9.16 -2.71
CA MET A 67 5.21 -9.27 -2.03
C MET A 67 4.23 -10.16 -2.78
N ALA A 68 4.20 -10.06 -4.10
CA ALA A 68 3.28 -10.86 -4.93
C ALA A 68 3.51 -12.37 -4.78
N ARG A 69 4.71 -12.78 -4.36
CA ARG A 69 5.05 -14.19 -4.15
C ARG A 69 4.62 -14.73 -2.79
N THR A 70 4.14 -13.87 -1.88
CA THR A 70 3.80 -14.30 -0.53
C THR A 70 2.32 -14.62 -0.40
N ALA A 71 2.00 -15.69 0.30
CA ALA A 71 0.61 -16.06 0.57
C ALA A 71 -0.06 -15.03 1.48
N VAL A 72 0.66 -14.49 2.46
CA VAL A 72 0.10 -13.52 3.40
C VAL A 72 -0.34 -12.25 2.68
N ASN A 73 0.43 -11.78 1.69
CA ASN A 73 0.03 -10.62 0.92
C ASN A 73 -1.24 -10.89 0.10
N GLY A 74 -1.34 -12.09 -0.49
CA GLY A 74 -2.55 -12.47 -1.21
C GLY A 74 -3.80 -12.39 -0.34
N ARG A 75 -3.69 -12.91 0.90
CA ARG A 75 -4.81 -12.84 1.86
C ARG A 75 -5.11 -11.40 2.28
N TRP A 76 -4.08 -10.61 2.57
CA TRP A 76 -4.26 -9.22 2.98
C TRP A 76 -4.92 -8.40 1.87
N GLN A 77 -4.44 -8.51 0.65
CA GLN A 77 -4.99 -7.76 -0.49
C GLN A 77 -6.45 -8.17 -0.76
N ALA A 78 -6.77 -9.47 -0.63
CA ALA A 78 -8.14 -9.94 -0.79
C ALA A 78 -9.07 -9.34 0.26
N GLU A 79 -8.61 -9.22 1.51
CA GLU A 79 -9.41 -8.61 2.57
C GLU A 79 -9.54 -7.10 2.42
N MET A 80 -8.53 -6.45 1.84
CA MET A 80 -8.56 -5.00 1.65
C MET A 80 -9.34 -4.58 0.40
N ALA A 81 -9.44 -5.45 -0.60
CA ALA A 81 -10.06 -5.09 -1.88
C ALA A 81 -11.46 -4.46 -1.75
N PRO A 82 -12.35 -4.95 -0.87
CA PRO A 82 -13.70 -4.34 -0.76
C PRO A 82 -13.71 -2.89 -0.31
N TYR A 83 -12.63 -2.42 0.32
CA TYR A 83 -12.54 -1.04 0.79
C TYR A 83 -12.20 -0.06 -0.33
N PHE A 84 -11.69 -0.55 -1.46
CA PHE A 84 -11.19 0.30 -2.54
C PHE A 84 -12.19 0.51 -3.66
N ALA A 85 -12.10 1.67 -4.29
CA ALA A 85 -12.79 1.98 -5.55
C ALA A 85 -11.78 1.92 -6.70
N GLU A 86 -12.28 1.78 -7.92
CA GLU A 86 -11.50 1.98 -9.15
C GLU A 86 -10.35 0.97 -9.36
N LEU A 87 -10.47 -0.22 -8.79
CA LEU A 87 -9.44 -1.26 -8.96
C LEU A 87 -9.52 -2.02 -10.28
N ASP A 88 -10.70 -2.02 -10.92
CA ASP A 88 -10.93 -2.76 -12.18
C ASP A 88 -10.55 -4.24 -12.06
N GLY A 89 -10.88 -4.86 -10.92
CA GLY A 89 -10.61 -6.27 -10.67
C GLY A 89 -9.19 -6.60 -10.23
N ARG A 90 -8.31 -5.61 -10.14
CA ARG A 90 -6.94 -5.82 -9.67
C ARG A 90 -6.87 -5.85 -8.15
N PRO A 91 -5.88 -6.56 -7.55
CA PRO A 91 -5.59 -6.40 -6.12
C PRO A 91 -5.21 -4.94 -5.83
N PRO A 92 -5.49 -4.41 -4.61
CA PRO A 92 -5.19 -3.02 -4.31
C PRO A 92 -3.75 -2.60 -4.59
N ASP A 93 -2.78 -3.41 -4.22
CA ASP A 93 -1.35 -3.07 -4.41
C ASP A 93 -0.94 -3.02 -5.88
N GLN A 94 -1.71 -3.61 -6.77
CA GLN A 94 -1.49 -3.53 -8.22
C GLN A 94 -2.33 -2.44 -8.87
N GLY A 95 -3.28 -1.89 -8.14
CA GLY A 95 -4.15 -0.83 -8.62
C GLY A 95 -3.73 0.58 -8.21
N PHE A 96 -2.73 0.70 -7.33
CA PHE A 96 -2.23 2.00 -6.91
C PHE A 96 -1.47 2.69 -8.05
N GLN A 97 -1.60 4.01 -8.09
CA GLN A 97 -0.91 4.81 -9.09
C GLN A 97 0.31 5.47 -8.46
N ARG A 98 1.49 5.15 -8.99
CA ARG A 98 2.72 5.82 -8.56
C ARG A 98 2.75 7.24 -9.09
N ILE A 99 3.09 8.21 -8.24
CA ILE A 99 3.25 9.60 -8.65
C ILE A 99 4.72 10.00 -8.58
N ALA A 100 5.11 10.84 -9.54
CA ALA A 100 6.51 11.23 -9.69
C ALA A 100 6.94 12.21 -8.61
N GLU A 101 8.14 12.02 -8.07
CA GLU A 101 8.76 13.02 -7.22
C GLU A 101 9.24 14.18 -8.09
N ILE A 102 8.84 15.39 -7.72
CA ILE A 102 9.24 16.58 -8.49
C ILE A 102 10.24 17.46 -7.75
N PHE A 103 10.47 17.22 -6.47
CA PHE A 103 11.40 17.98 -5.65
C PHE A 103 11.73 17.20 -4.38
N HIS A 104 12.96 17.32 -3.94
CA HIS A 104 13.41 16.76 -2.66
C HIS A 104 14.51 17.64 -2.07
N LEU A 105 14.43 17.88 -0.78
CA LEU A 105 15.47 18.55 0.00
C LEU A 105 15.85 17.65 1.18
N ASP A 106 17.14 17.35 1.29
CA ASP A 106 17.65 16.60 2.45
C ASP A 106 17.66 17.43 3.73
#